data_eb5048c16775a24c5672e5e22e484464
#
_entry.id   eb5048c16775a24c5672e5e22e484464
#
_cell.length_a   1.000
_cell.length_b   1.000
_cell.length_c   1.000
_cell.angle_alpha   90.00
_cell.angle_beta   90.00
_cell.angle_gamma   90.00
#
_symmetry.space_group_name_H-M   'P 1'
#
loop_
_entity.id
_entity.type
_entity.pdbx_description
1 polymer ?
#
loop_
_entity_poly.entity_id
_entity_poly.type
_entity_poly.pdbx_seq_one_letter_code
_entity_poly.pdbx_strand_id
1 'polypeptide(L)'
;MENIKNLLTTEKFTEKELKEIIAQYDYDYIWECISIYQKLSEKFIEKYADKVDWEYISARQKLSEPFIEKYADKVKWEYISVYQKLSEPFIEKYADKLCWKLISINQKLSEEFIGKHADEVEWYAISIKQELSEPFIEKYINKVSWKHISEYQKLSESFIEKHADKLNWKYISAYQKLSEPFIEKYANKVDWNYISGNQKLSESFIEKHADKVNWEYISEHQVLSESFIEKYADKVNWYYISECQILSESFIEKYADKVDWYYISEHQVLSESFIEKYADKLIWKFISAHQKLSESFIEKYIDKVDWDYISAYQKLSEPFIEKHADKVNWEYISIFQKLSESFMKKYADKVYWDFVSAYQKLSESFIEKYADKVNWECISKHQKLSESFIEKYKDKLNLDLIKDSWHYKTPEEKKEAIVTTGLYECYDNYFIAYKAIRTDRISLFNSQYKYKKGKTYKTWADTSSIENSFGFGCGTLNYAEEYGRSKPSKIIKVKVYYKDVARIVYKGKKIRAFKITILD
;
A
#
# COMPACT_ATOMS: atom_id res chain seq x y z
N MET A 1 -31.17 -30.03 7.89
CA MET A 1 -30.04 -30.41 7.00
C MET A 1 -29.44 -29.21 6.28
N GLU A 2 -30.25 -28.35 5.63
CA GLU A 2 -29.78 -27.16 4.92
C GLU A 2 -29.05 -26.14 5.83
N ASN A 3 -29.51 -26.02 7.08
CA ASN A 3 -28.86 -25.16 8.09
C ASN A 3 -27.40 -25.56 8.44
N ILE A 4 -27.09 -26.89 8.52
CA ILE A 4 -25.71 -27.32 8.86
C ILE A 4 -24.77 -27.15 7.69
N LYS A 5 -25.27 -27.34 6.46
CA LYS A 5 -24.51 -27.07 5.23
C LYS A 5 -24.13 -25.58 5.16
N ASN A 6 -25.11 -24.70 5.35
CA ASN A 6 -24.86 -23.25 5.38
C ASN A 6 -23.85 -22.87 6.46
N LEU A 7 -23.97 -23.45 7.65
CA LEU A 7 -23.02 -23.21 8.76
C LEU A 7 -21.58 -23.63 8.38
N LEU A 8 -21.41 -24.84 7.86
CA LEU A 8 -20.10 -25.36 7.45
C LEU A 8 -19.45 -24.55 6.30
N THR A 9 -20.26 -23.89 5.47
CA THR A 9 -19.76 -23.05 4.38
C THR A 9 -19.39 -21.63 4.81
N THR A 10 -20.06 -21.10 5.85
CA THR A 10 -19.93 -19.69 6.28
C THR A 10 -19.08 -19.50 7.54
N GLU A 11 -19.04 -20.49 8.43
CA GLU A 11 -18.33 -20.43 9.70
C GLU A 11 -17.11 -21.34 9.72
N LYS A 12 -16.12 -21.03 10.58
CA LYS A 12 -14.93 -21.84 10.80
C LYS A 12 -15.07 -22.54 12.15
N PHE A 13 -14.93 -23.86 12.13
CA PHE A 13 -15.04 -24.72 13.29
C PHE A 13 -13.68 -25.26 13.72
N THR A 14 -13.53 -25.46 15.03
CA THR A 14 -12.41 -26.24 15.58
C THR A 14 -12.61 -27.72 15.26
N GLU A 15 -11.53 -28.49 15.23
CA GLU A 15 -11.62 -29.95 14.99
C GLU A 15 -12.44 -30.69 16.06
N LYS A 16 -12.57 -30.10 17.28
CA LYS A 16 -13.44 -30.65 18.33
C LYS A 16 -14.90 -30.49 17.93
N GLU A 17 -15.30 -29.31 17.52
CA GLU A 17 -16.66 -29.02 17.06
C GLU A 17 -17.03 -29.83 15.80
N LEU A 18 -16.07 -29.96 14.86
CA LEU A 18 -16.27 -30.80 13.68
C LEU A 18 -16.52 -32.26 14.07
N LYS A 19 -15.85 -32.81 15.09
CA LYS A 19 -16.11 -34.17 15.58
C LYS A 19 -17.50 -34.32 16.18
N GLU A 20 -18.02 -33.31 16.86
CA GLU A 20 -19.40 -33.28 17.39
C GLU A 20 -20.44 -33.23 16.26
N ILE A 21 -20.17 -32.44 15.22
CA ILE A 21 -21.01 -32.36 14.01
C ILE A 21 -21.04 -33.72 13.27
N ILE A 22 -19.87 -34.32 13.04
CA ILE A 22 -19.74 -35.62 12.35
C ILE A 22 -20.45 -36.73 13.13
N ALA A 23 -20.42 -36.72 14.47
CA ALA A 23 -21.11 -37.71 15.29
C ALA A 23 -22.63 -37.68 15.11
N GLN A 24 -23.21 -36.54 14.71
CA GLN A 24 -24.63 -36.37 14.49
C GLN A 24 -25.04 -36.51 13.00
N TYR A 25 -24.12 -36.13 12.08
CA TYR A 25 -24.39 -35.93 10.65
C TYR A 25 -23.31 -36.57 9.77
N ASP A 26 -23.18 -37.91 9.78
CA ASP A 26 -22.19 -38.62 8.95
C ASP A 26 -22.73 -38.91 7.54
N TYR A 27 -22.91 -37.83 6.73
CA TYR A 27 -23.34 -37.91 5.35
C TYR A 27 -22.24 -37.41 4.39
N ASP A 28 -22.16 -37.94 3.18
CA ASP A 28 -21.13 -37.64 2.19
C ASP A 28 -21.02 -36.13 1.91
N TYR A 29 -22.15 -35.42 1.77
CA TYR A 29 -22.14 -33.98 1.53
C TYR A 29 -21.59 -33.15 2.70
N ILE A 30 -21.66 -33.64 3.95
CA ILE A 30 -21.04 -33.01 5.11
C ILE A 30 -19.51 -33.11 5.01
N TRP A 31 -19.01 -34.28 4.62
CA TRP A 31 -17.58 -34.48 4.41
C TRP A 31 -17.02 -33.67 3.25
N GLU A 32 -17.81 -33.50 2.19
CA GLU A 32 -17.49 -32.59 1.10
C GLU A 32 -17.37 -31.15 1.61
N CYS A 33 -18.37 -30.63 2.36
CA CYS A 33 -18.32 -29.30 2.95
C CYS A 33 -17.14 -29.13 3.91
N ILE A 34 -16.85 -30.10 4.76
CA ILE A 34 -15.71 -30.08 5.67
C ILE A 34 -14.41 -30.02 4.89
N SER A 35 -14.25 -30.84 3.85
CA SER A 35 -13.04 -30.90 3.01
C SER A 35 -12.78 -29.61 2.25
N ILE A 36 -13.83 -28.92 1.79
CA ILE A 36 -13.74 -27.67 1.02
C ILE A 36 -13.50 -26.44 1.93
N TYR A 37 -14.32 -26.31 2.98
CA TYR A 37 -14.48 -25.03 3.67
C TYR A 37 -13.80 -24.97 5.02
N GLN A 38 -13.47 -26.12 5.65
CA GLN A 38 -12.84 -26.12 6.94
C GLN A 38 -11.32 -26.29 6.87
N LYS A 39 -10.61 -25.74 7.85
CA LYS A 39 -9.16 -25.93 7.95
C LYS A 39 -8.88 -27.17 8.78
N LEU A 40 -8.27 -28.19 8.17
CA LEU A 40 -8.03 -29.50 8.78
C LEU A 40 -6.54 -29.73 9.03
N SER A 41 -6.21 -30.37 10.15
CA SER A 41 -4.86 -30.92 10.34
C SER A 41 -4.69 -32.26 9.63
N GLU A 42 -3.46 -32.61 9.29
CA GLU A 42 -3.14 -33.91 8.73
C GLU A 42 -3.60 -35.07 9.61
N LYS A 43 -3.52 -34.93 10.94
CA LYS A 43 -4.02 -35.92 11.91
C LYS A 43 -5.53 -36.11 11.83
N PHE A 44 -6.27 -35.03 11.56
CA PHE A 44 -7.72 -35.13 11.35
C PHE A 44 -8.04 -35.84 10.04
N ILE A 45 -7.36 -35.43 8.94
CA ILE A 45 -7.53 -36.04 7.62
C ILE A 45 -7.16 -37.52 7.68
N GLU A 46 -6.07 -37.89 8.35
CA GLU A 46 -5.64 -39.27 8.55
C GLU A 46 -6.69 -40.12 9.28
N LYS A 47 -7.26 -39.57 10.37
CA LYS A 47 -8.31 -40.26 11.15
C LYS A 47 -9.56 -40.58 10.31
N TYR A 48 -9.87 -39.73 9.37
CA TYR A 48 -11.06 -39.84 8.53
C TYR A 48 -10.75 -40.01 7.03
N ALA A 49 -9.64 -40.69 6.75
CA ALA A 49 -9.10 -40.83 5.39
C ALA A 49 -10.03 -41.53 4.37
N ASP A 50 -11.00 -42.28 4.87
CA ASP A 50 -11.99 -42.98 4.04
C ASP A 50 -13.30 -42.19 3.87
N LYS A 51 -13.42 -41.05 4.55
CA LYS A 51 -14.61 -40.19 4.55
C LYS A 51 -14.38 -38.84 3.85
N VAL A 52 -13.16 -38.28 3.99
CA VAL A 52 -12.85 -36.98 3.37
C VAL A 52 -12.82 -37.06 1.86
N ASP A 53 -13.17 -35.95 1.21
CA ASP A 53 -13.02 -35.82 -0.23
C ASP A 53 -11.60 -35.44 -0.59
N TRP A 54 -10.85 -36.39 -1.15
CA TRP A 54 -9.44 -36.24 -1.49
C TRP A 54 -9.17 -35.25 -2.62
N GLU A 55 -10.14 -34.93 -3.45
CA GLU A 55 -10.04 -33.87 -4.44
C GLU A 55 -9.89 -32.52 -3.74
N TYR A 56 -10.81 -32.20 -2.84
CA TYR A 56 -10.77 -30.97 -2.08
C TYR A 56 -9.65 -30.94 -1.03
N ILE A 57 -9.33 -32.07 -0.41
CA ILE A 57 -8.15 -32.17 0.47
C ILE A 57 -6.89 -31.79 -0.29
N SER A 58 -6.67 -32.35 -1.49
CA SER A 58 -5.50 -32.05 -2.32
C SER A 58 -5.45 -30.59 -2.77
N ALA A 59 -6.61 -29.97 -3.02
CA ALA A 59 -6.73 -28.60 -3.51
C ALA A 59 -6.72 -27.52 -2.42
N ARG A 60 -7.28 -27.80 -1.24
CA ARG A 60 -7.63 -26.76 -0.25
C ARG A 60 -6.86 -26.85 1.06
N GLN A 61 -6.39 -28.04 1.43
CA GLN A 61 -5.64 -28.23 2.67
C GLN A 61 -4.14 -28.06 2.43
N LYS A 62 -3.42 -27.61 3.45
CA LYS A 62 -1.96 -27.54 3.41
C LYS A 62 -1.40 -28.88 3.85
N LEU A 63 -0.80 -29.62 2.91
CA LEU A 63 -0.27 -30.95 3.14
C LEU A 63 1.26 -30.92 3.13
N SER A 64 1.87 -31.71 4.02
CA SER A 64 3.30 -31.98 4.00
C SER A 64 3.64 -33.07 2.97
N GLU A 65 4.85 -33.04 2.41
CA GLU A 65 5.32 -34.07 1.48
C GLU A 65 5.23 -35.49 2.04
N PRO A 66 5.63 -35.77 3.30
CA PRO A 66 5.46 -37.08 3.91
C PRO A 66 3.99 -37.52 4.00
N PHE A 67 3.06 -36.57 4.18
CA PHE A 67 1.64 -36.89 4.18
C PHE A 67 1.11 -37.21 2.77
N ILE A 68 1.52 -36.42 1.77
CA ILE A 68 1.19 -36.69 0.36
C ILE A 68 1.74 -38.07 -0.06
N GLU A 69 2.96 -38.39 0.35
CA GLU A 69 3.58 -39.69 0.07
C GLU A 69 2.81 -40.84 0.72
N LYS A 70 2.41 -40.72 1.98
CA LYS A 70 1.63 -41.71 2.71
C LYS A 70 0.30 -42.04 2.01
N TYR A 71 -0.33 -41.03 1.38
CA TYR A 71 -1.62 -41.14 0.70
C TYR A 71 -1.52 -40.95 -0.81
N ALA A 72 -0.42 -41.38 -1.39
CA ALA A 72 -0.10 -41.23 -2.83
C ALA A 72 -1.10 -41.89 -3.78
N ASP A 73 -1.87 -42.84 -3.29
CA ASP A 73 -2.96 -43.53 -4.00
C ASP A 73 -4.31 -42.80 -3.90
N LYS A 74 -4.48 -41.92 -2.91
CA LYS A 74 -5.74 -41.19 -2.69
C LYS A 74 -5.69 -39.73 -3.17
N VAL A 75 -4.54 -39.03 -3.04
CA VAL A 75 -4.39 -37.66 -3.49
C VAL A 75 -4.61 -37.48 -4.98
N LYS A 76 -5.11 -36.31 -5.37
CA LYS A 76 -5.26 -35.90 -6.75
C LYS A 76 -4.01 -35.15 -7.21
N TRP A 77 -3.14 -35.80 -7.92
CA TRP A 77 -1.81 -35.30 -8.31
C TRP A 77 -1.85 -34.01 -9.12
N GLU A 78 -2.93 -33.80 -9.90
CA GLU A 78 -3.15 -32.53 -10.59
C GLU A 78 -3.27 -31.37 -9.62
N TYR A 79 -4.10 -31.51 -8.57
CA TYR A 79 -4.26 -30.47 -7.53
C TYR A 79 -3.02 -30.33 -6.65
N ILE A 80 -2.31 -31.44 -6.35
CA ILE A 80 -1.02 -31.41 -5.67
C ILE A 80 -0.02 -30.56 -6.49
N SER A 81 0.05 -30.73 -7.82
CA SER A 81 0.92 -29.96 -8.71
C SER A 81 0.64 -28.44 -8.67
N VAL A 82 -0.62 -28.05 -8.46
CA VAL A 82 -1.06 -26.65 -8.46
C VAL A 82 -0.92 -26.00 -7.08
N TYR A 83 -1.47 -26.65 -6.05
CA TYR A 83 -1.79 -25.99 -4.79
C TYR A 83 -0.84 -26.31 -3.63
N GLN A 84 -0.08 -27.39 -3.72
CA GLN A 84 0.89 -27.75 -2.70
C GLN A 84 2.27 -27.16 -3.02
N LYS A 85 3.01 -26.80 -1.99
CA LYS A 85 4.40 -26.37 -2.15
C LYS A 85 5.30 -27.58 -2.08
N LEU A 86 5.93 -27.91 -3.20
CA LEU A 86 6.74 -29.11 -3.35
C LEU A 86 8.24 -28.77 -3.45
N SER A 87 9.07 -29.63 -2.86
CA SER A 87 10.52 -29.58 -3.06
C SER A 87 10.91 -30.28 -4.37
N GLU A 88 12.02 -29.85 -4.98
CA GLU A 88 12.54 -30.48 -6.20
C GLU A 88 12.79 -31.99 -6.05
N PRO A 89 13.38 -32.50 -4.93
CA PRO A 89 13.51 -33.92 -4.71
C PRO A 89 12.18 -34.68 -4.69
N PHE A 90 11.12 -34.05 -4.16
CA PHE A 90 9.78 -34.63 -4.17
C PHE A 90 9.18 -34.66 -5.57
N ILE A 91 9.33 -33.57 -6.32
CA ILE A 91 8.88 -33.48 -7.72
C ILE A 91 9.59 -34.56 -8.55
N GLU A 92 10.90 -34.76 -8.37
CA GLU A 92 11.66 -35.78 -9.06
C GLU A 92 11.19 -37.19 -8.72
N LYS A 93 10.95 -37.47 -7.43
CA LYS A 93 10.48 -38.78 -6.96
C LYS A 93 9.12 -39.17 -7.56
N TYR A 94 8.25 -38.22 -7.83
CA TYR A 94 6.89 -38.41 -8.33
C TYR A 94 6.66 -37.78 -9.72
N ALA A 95 7.71 -37.69 -10.51
CA ALA A 95 7.72 -37.06 -11.82
C ALA A 95 6.72 -37.68 -12.82
N ASP A 96 6.45 -38.96 -12.68
CA ASP A 96 5.49 -39.74 -13.48
C ASP A 96 4.02 -39.48 -13.11
N LYS A 97 3.75 -38.95 -11.90
CA LYS A 97 2.40 -38.64 -11.40
C LYS A 97 2.04 -37.17 -11.48
N LEU A 98 3.04 -36.30 -11.43
CA LEU A 98 2.85 -34.86 -11.44
C LEU A 98 2.60 -34.29 -12.84
N CYS A 99 1.80 -33.26 -12.92
CA CYS A 99 1.57 -32.54 -14.17
C CYS A 99 2.66 -31.49 -14.41
N TRP A 100 3.63 -31.76 -15.27
CA TRP A 100 4.78 -30.89 -15.56
C TRP A 100 4.39 -29.46 -16.00
N LYS A 101 3.28 -29.34 -16.75
CA LYS A 101 2.72 -28.02 -17.10
C LYS A 101 2.35 -27.22 -15.85
N LEU A 102 1.66 -27.85 -14.90
CA LEU A 102 1.23 -27.20 -13.65
C LEU A 102 2.42 -26.97 -12.70
N ILE A 103 3.37 -27.88 -12.63
CA ILE A 103 4.64 -27.72 -11.92
C ILE A 103 5.40 -26.49 -12.45
N SER A 104 5.56 -26.38 -13.76
CA SER A 104 6.25 -25.25 -14.40
C SER A 104 5.61 -23.89 -14.11
N ILE A 105 4.28 -23.85 -13.95
CA ILE A 105 3.51 -22.62 -13.64
C ILE A 105 3.55 -22.26 -12.17
N ASN A 106 3.43 -23.27 -11.26
CA ASN A 106 3.06 -23.03 -9.87
C ASN A 106 4.19 -23.27 -8.86
N GLN A 107 5.22 -24.05 -9.23
CA GLN A 107 6.35 -24.32 -8.33
C GLN A 107 7.54 -23.40 -8.63
N LYS A 108 8.31 -23.09 -7.59
CA LYS A 108 9.58 -22.39 -7.76
C LYS A 108 10.67 -23.42 -8.01
N LEU A 109 11.29 -23.36 -9.20
CA LEU A 109 12.28 -24.35 -9.67
C LEU A 109 13.64 -23.67 -9.84
N SER A 110 14.71 -24.41 -9.50
CA SER A 110 16.08 -23.99 -9.80
C SER A 110 16.42 -24.20 -11.29
N GLU A 111 17.35 -23.42 -11.81
CA GLU A 111 17.87 -23.61 -13.18
C GLU A 111 18.48 -25.00 -13.39
N GLU A 112 19.13 -25.56 -12.35
CA GLU A 112 19.69 -26.91 -12.39
C GLU A 112 18.59 -27.93 -12.59
N PHE A 113 17.49 -27.83 -11.82
CA PHE A 113 16.34 -28.71 -11.92
C PHE A 113 15.63 -28.58 -13.26
N ILE A 114 15.36 -27.33 -13.72
CA ILE A 114 14.77 -27.05 -15.04
C ILE A 114 15.66 -27.66 -16.15
N GLY A 115 16.98 -27.50 -16.00
CA GLY A 115 17.94 -28.04 -16.97
C GLY A 115 17.97 -29.57 -17.05
N LYS A 116 17.79 -30.26 -15.92
CA LYS A 116 17.68 -31.72 -15.82
C LYS A 116 16.41 -32.23 -16.49
N HIS A 117 15.32 -31.50 -16.36
CA HIS A 117 13.99 -31.84 -16.87
C HIS A 117 13.59 -31.00 -18.10
N ALA A 118 14.56 -30.63 -18.92
CA ALA A 118 14.37 -29.69 -20.03
C ALA A 118 13.39 -30.19 -21.13
N ASP A 119 13.08 -31.47 -21.17
CA ASP A 119 12.15 -32.05 -22.12
C ASP A 119 10.74 -32.24 -21.53
N GLU A 120 10.61 -32.17 -20.20
CA GLU A 120 9.33 -32.34 -19.51
C GLU A 120 8.68 -31.00 -19.17
N VAL A 121 9.47 -29.97 -18.82
CA VAL A 121 8.96 -28.65 -18.42
C VAL A 121 8.26 -27.90 -19.54
N GLU A 122 7.25 -27.11 -19.18
CA GLU A 122 6.56 -26.21 -20.12
C GLU A 122 7.33 -24.89 -20.25
N TRP A 123 8.13 -24.77 -21.31
CA TRP A 123 9.04 -23.62 -21.53
C TRP A 123 8.34 -22.27 -21.61
N TYR A 124 7.09 -22.24 -22.06
CA TYR A 124 6.26 -21.04 -22.01
C TYR A 124 6.07 -20.55 -20.55
N ALA A 125 5.70 -21.48 -19.65
CA ALA A 125 5.51 -21.19 -18.24
C ALA A 125 6.84 -20.84 -17.54
N ILE A 126 7.92 -21.58 -17.84
CA ILE A 126 9.27 -21.31 -17.35
C ILE A 126 9.69 -19.87 -17.70
N SER A 127 9.50 -19.45 -18.97
CA SER A 127 9.87 -18.11 -19.43
C SER A 127 9.12 -16.97 -18.71
N ILE A 128 7.92 -17.24 -18.18
CA ILE A 128 7.09 -16.26 -17.46
C ILE A 128 7.34 -16.29 -15.95
N LYS A 129 7.41 -17.49 -15.35
CA LYS A 129 7.25 -17.68 -13.91
C LYS A 129 8.55 -17.89 -13.14
N GLN A 130 9.59 -18.36 -13.82
CA GLN A 130 10.88 -18.59 -13.18
C GLN A 130 11.83 -17.41 -13.39
N GLU A 131 12.69 -17.15 -12.42
CA GLU A 131 13.77 -16.17 -12.56
C GLU A 131 14.94 -16.87 -13.25
N LEU A 132 15.24 -16.48 -14.50
CA LEU A 132 16.26 -17.12 -15.33
C LEU A 132 17.48 -16.20 -15.50
N SER A 133 18.67 -16.78 -15.35
CA SER A 133 19.92 -16.11 -15.68
C SER A 133 20.13 -16.03 -17.20
N GLU A 134 20.82 -15.01 -17.67
CA GLU A 134 21.16 -14.86 -19.09
C GLU A 134 21.93 -16.08 -19.66
N PRO A 135 22.94 -16.64 -18.94
CA PRO A 135 23.59 -17.88 -19.40
C PRO A 135 22.65 -19.07 -19.54
N PHE A 136 21.65 -19.18 -18.66
CA PHE A 136 20.66 -20.23 -18.77
C PHE A 136 19.72 -20.03 -19.97
N ILE A 137 19.28 -18.79 -20.21
CA ILE A 137 18.47 -18.45 -21.40
C ILE A 137 19.25 -18.78 -22.67
N GLU A 138 20.55 -18.48 -22.72
CA GLU A 138 21.41 -18.82 -23.86
C GLU A 138 21.56 -20.31 -24.09
N LYS A 139 21.74 -21.09 -23.00
CA LYS A 139 21.82 -22.53 -23.07
C LYS A 139 20.56 -23.16 -23.69
N TYR A 140 19.41 -22.59 -23.43
CA TYR A 140 18.11 -23.09 -23.91
C TYR A 140 17.45 -22.16 -24.93
N ILE A 141 18.27 -21.49 -25.74
CA ILE A 141 17.90 -20.47 -26.72
C ILE A 141 16.76 -20.84 -27.68
N ASN A 142 16.63 -22.12 -28.00
CA ASN A 142 15.61 -22.67 -28.91
C ASN A 142 14.36 -23.18 -28.19
N LYS A 143 14.36 -23.21 -26.85
CA LYS A 143 13.24 -23.69 -26.05
C LYS A 143 12.47 -22.52 -25.36
N VAL A 144 13.16 -21.46 -24.96
CA VAL A 144 12.56 -20.31 -24.28
C VAL A 144 11.60 -19.54 -25.21
N SER A 145 10.58 -18.96 -24.60
CA SER A 145 9.68 -18.04 -25.30
C SER A 145 10.25 -16.62 -25.29
N TRP A 146 10.89 -16.19 -26.37
CA TRP A 146 11.54 -14.89 -26.49
C TRP A 146 10.60 -13.69 -26.21
N LYS A 147 9.32 -13.83 -26.56
CA LYS A 147 8.28 -12.86 -26.21
C LYS A 147 8.23 -12.65 -24.69
N HIS A 148 8.16 -13.75 -23.92
CA HIS A 148 8.00 -13.69 -22.45
C HIS A 148 9.34 -13.42 -21.74
N ILE A 149 10.46 -13.85 -22.31
CA ILE A 149 11.79 -13.42 -21.87
C ILE A 149 11.90 -11.90 -21.93
N SER A 150 11.45 -11.28 -23.04
CA SER A 150 11.46 -9.82 -23.20
C SER A 150 10.59 -9.08 -22.15
N GLU A 151 9.50 -9.72 -21.71
CA GLU A 151 8.50 -9.14 -20.83
C GLU A 151 8.81 -9.35 -19.35
N TYR A 152 9.23 -10.56 -18.96
CA TYR A 152 9.28 -10.97 -17.56
C TYR A 152 10.68 -11.17 -16.99
N GLN A 153 11.71 -11.35 -17.82
CA GLN A 153 13.08 -11.55 -17.33
C GLN A 153 13.83 -10.21 -17.22
N LYS A 154 14.76 -10.12 -16.30
CA LYS A 154 15.66 -8.96 -16.16
C LYS A 154 16.84 -9.17 -17.08
N LEU A 155 16.97 -8.35 -18.12
CA LEU A 155 18.00 -8.47 -19.12
C LEU A 155 18.98 -7.32 -19.07
N SER A 156 20.26 -7.61 -19.23
CA SER A 156 21.29 -6.59 -19.45
C SER A 156 21.22 -6.04 -20.89
N GLU A 157 21.66 -4.80 -21.08
CA GLU A 157 21.73 -4.20 -22.42
C GLU A 157 22.64 -5.01 -23.36
N SER A 158 23.72 -5.62 -22.86
CA SER A 158 24.61 -6.48 -23.64
C SER A 158 23.90 -7.77 -24.12
N PHE A 159 23.04 -8.32 -23.29
CA PHE A 159 22.23 -9.49 -23.68
C PHE A 159 21.15 -9.10 -24.70
N ILE A 160 20.49 -7.95 -24.49
CA ILE A 160 19.48 -7.43 -25.44
C ILE A 160 20.13 -7.15 -26.80
N GLU A 161 21.33 -6.57 -26.80
CA GLU A 161 22.09 -6.33 -28.03
C GLU A 161 22.43 -7.63 -28.77
N LYS A 162 22.96 -8.61 -28.04
CA LYS A 162 23.34 -9.92 -28.60
C LYS A 162 22.16 -10.66 -29.27
N HIS A 163 20.96 -10.49 -28.74
CA HIS A 163 19.75 -11.19 -29.18
C HIS A 163 18.66 -10.25 -29.78
N ALA A 164 19.08 -9.09 -30.30
CA ALA A 164 18.21 -8.01 -30.75
C ALA A 164 17.21 -8.37 -31.89
N ASP A 165 17.45 -9.47 -32.58
CA ASP A 165 16.59 -10.02 -33.63
C ASP A 165 15.55 -11.02 -33.11
N LYS A 166 15.74 -11.58 -31.91
CA LYS A 166 14.83 -12.54 -31.27
C LYS A 166 13.85 -11.89 -30.29
N LEU A 167 14.26 -10.77 -29.69
CA LEU A 167 13.53 -10.07 -28.65
C LEU A 167 12.35 -9.28 -29.19
N ASN A 168 11.29 -9.16 -28.39
CA ASN A 168 10.15 -8.31 -28.67
C ASN A 168 10.43 -6.88 -28.18
N TRP A 169 10.77 -5.98 -29.09
CA TRP A 169 11.16 -4.60 -28.78
C TRP A 169 10.07 -3.78 -28.09
N LYS A 170 8.80 -4.09 -28.30
CA LYS A 170 7.69 -3.49 -27.56
C LYS A 170 7.81 -3.77 -26.06
N TYR A 171 8.04 -5.05 -25.70
CA TYR A 171 8.21 -5.42 -24.29
C TYR A 171 9.56 -4.99 -23.72
N ILE A 172 10.62 -5.01 -24.49
CA ILE A 172 11.92 -4.44 -24.11
C ILE A 172 11.74 -2.95 -23.74
N SER A 173 11.07 -2.17 -24.59
CA SER A 173 10.81 -0.74 -24.33
C SER A 173 9.94 -0.51 -23.09
N ALA A 174 8.98 -1.42 -22.82
CA ALA A 174 8.03 -1.29 -21.74
C ALA A 174 8.59 -1.73 -20.37
N TYR A 175 9.35 -2.82 -20.34
CA TYR A 175 9.65 -3.52 -19.08
C TYR A 175 11.14 -3.58 -18.72
N GLN A 176 12.06 -3.41 -19.67
CA GLN A 176 13.48 -3.39 -19.38
C GLN A 176 13.95 -1.99 -19.01
N LYS A 177 14.97 -1.91 -18.16
CA LYS A 177 15.60 -0.64 -17.81
C LYS A 177 16.70 -0.34 -18.83
N LEU A 178 16.50 0.69 -19.66
CA LEU A 178 17.38 1.05 -20.75
C LEU A 178 18.07 2.38 -20.49
N SER A 179 19.35 2.47 -20.87
CA SER A 179 20.08 3.74 -20.88
C SER A 179 19.77 4.55 -22.15
N GLU A 180 19.86 5.88 -22.07
CA GLU A 180 19.68 6.75 -23.23
C GLU A 180 20.59 6.41 -24.41
N PRO A 181 21.90 6.11 -24.21
CA PRO A 181 22.77 5.68 -25.31
C PRO A 181 22.31 4.37 -25.97
N PHE A 182 21.74 3.46 -25.20
CA PHE A 182 21.18 2.21 -25.72
C PHE A 182 19.89 2.47 -26.53
N ILE A 183 18.99 3.29 -26.01
CA ILE A 183 17.76 3.68 -26.72
C ILE A 183 18.11 4.38 -28.03
N GLU A 184 19.11 5.25 -28.02
CA GLU A 184 19.58 5.93 -29.22
C GLU A 184 20.13 4.96 -30.28
N LYS A 185 20.96 4.02 -29.85
CA LYS A 185 21.52 2.97 -30.73
C LYS A 185 20.41 2.17 -31.44
N TYR A 186 19.31 1.93 -30.74
CA TYR A 186 18.18 1.14 -31.24
C TYR A 186 16.93 1.96 -31.50
N ALA A 187 17.07 3.25 -31.83
CA ALA A 187 15.99 4.22 -32.01
C ALA A 187 14.95 3.82 -33.08
N ASN A 188 15.32 2.93 -34.00
CA ASN A 188 14.43 2.40 -35.04
C ASN A 188 13.71 1.10 -34.64
N LYS A 189 14.09 0.48 -33.51
CA LYS A 189 13.49 -0.77 -32.99
C LYS A 189 12.62 -0.54 -31.77
N VAL A 190 12.97 0.42 -30.91
CA VAL A 190 12.21 0.73 -29.70
C VAL A 190 10.82 1.27 -30.01
N ASP A 191 9.88 0.99 -29.11
CA ASP A 191 8.55 1.61 -29.14
C ASP A 191 8.58 2.91 -28.33
N TRP A 192 8.53 4.03 -29.03
CA TRP A 192 8.65 5.36 -28.45
C TRP A 192 7.54 5.74 -27.47
N ASN A 193 6.34 5.12 -27.56
CA ASN A 193 5.30 5.31 -26.58
C ASN A 193 5.74 4.78 -25.22
N TYR A 194 6.25 3.54 -25.17
CA TYR A 194 6.76 2.95 -23.92
C TYR A 194 8.04 3.61 -23.45
N ILE A 195 8.94 4.00 -24.35
CA ILE A 195 10.14 4.77 -23.97
C ILE A 195 9.74 6.07 -23.28
N SER A 196 8.77 6.82 -23.85
CA SER A 196 8.31 8.09 -23.30
C SER A 196 7.68 7.98 -21.90
N GLY A 197 6.93 6.88 -21.66
CA GLY A 197 6.22 6.67 -20.40
C GLY A 197 7.01 5.92 -19.35
N ASN A 198 7.81 4.92 -19.75
CA ASN A 198 8.36 3.95 -18.79
C ASN A 198 9.86 4.11 -18.53
N GLN A 199 10.60 4.79 -19.41
CA GLN A 199 12.02 5.07 -19.19
C GLN A 199 12.21 6.43 -18.53
N LYS A 200 13.29 6.57 -17.77
CA LYS A 200 13.67 7.86 -17.20
C LYS A 200 14.56 8.59 -18.19
N LEU A 201 14.05 9.68 -18.78
CA LEU A 201 14.73 10.43 -19.83
C LEU A 201 15.19 11.80 -19.33
N SER A 202 16.35 12.22 -19.83
CA SER A 202 16.80 13.61 -19.66
C SER A 202 16.09 14.54 -20.65
N GLU A 203 15.94 15.81 -20.30
CA GLU A 203 15.37 16.82 -21.20
C GLU A 203 16.17 16.94 -22.50
N SER A 204 17.50 16.84 -22.45
CA SER A 204 18.36 16.85 -23.63
C SER A 204 18.11 15.67 -24.57
N PHE A 205 17.80 14.49 -23.99
CA PHE A 205 17.44 13.32 -24.79
C PHE A 205 16.05 13.47 -25.41
N ILE A 206 15.06 13.96 -24.66
CA ILE A 206 13.72 14.26 -25.17
C ILE A 206 13.77 15.29 -26.30
N GLU A 207 14.58 16.35 -26.12
CA GLU A 207 14.81 17.37 -27.13
C GLU A 207 15.38 16.79 -28.42
N LYS A 208 16.42 15.96 -28.32
CA LYS A 208 17.06 15.30 -29.46
C LYS A 208 16.07 14.43 -30.26
N HIS A 209 15.09 13.86 -29.60
CA HIS A 209 14.10 12.95 -30.20
C HIS A 209 12.67 13.52 -30.17
N ALA A 210 12.53 14.84 -30.21
CA ALA A 210 11.26 15.57 -30.08
C ALA A 210 10.22 15.25 -31.17
N ASP A 211 10.65 14.63 -32.26
CA ASP A 211 9.82 14.13 -33.37
C ASP A 211 9.33 12.69 -33.17
N LYS A 212 9.95 11.92 -32.23
CA LYS A 212 9.66 10.49 -31.99
C LYS A 212 8.93 10.24 -30.67
N VAL A 213 9.22 11.05 -29.64
CA VAL A 213 8.61 10.89 -28.31
C VAL A 213 7.11 11.13 -28.36
N ASN A 214 6.38 10.44 -27.50
CA ASN A 214 4.98 10.72 -27.27
C ASN A 214 4.85 11.81 -26.20
N TRP A 215 4.46 13.00 -26.60
CA TRP A 215 4.39 14.19 -25.74
C TRP A 215 3.33 14.09 -24.64
N GLU A 216 2.30 13.28 -24.84
CA GLU A 216 1.31 12.97 -23.79
C GLU A 216 1.99 12.22 -22.63
N TYR A 217 2.68 11.12 -22.94
CA TYR A 217 3.42 10.36 -21.93
C TYR A 217 4.62 11.11 -21.34
N ILE A 218 5.30 11.94 -22.13
CA ILE A 218 6.35 12.85 -21.62
C ILE A 218 5.76 13.80 -20.59
N SER A 219 4.61 14.41 -20.86
CA SER A 219 3.96 15.36 -19.95
C SER A 219 3.49 14.69 -18.65
N GLU A 220 3.02 13.44 -18.73
CA GLU A 220 2.50 12.66 -17.62
C GLU A 220 3.61 12.07 -16.75
N HIS A 221 4.64 11.48 -17.36
CA HIS A 221 5.56 10.59 -16.65
C HIS A 221 6.97 11.14 -16.44
N GLN A 222 7.43 12.13 -17.22
CA GLN A 222 8.76 12.71 -17.05
C GLN A 222 8.72 13.91 -16.10
N VAL A 223 9.84 14.16 -15.43
CA VAL A 223 10.00 15.37 -14.59
C VAL A 223 10.61 16.45 -15.48
N LEU A 224 9.85 17.50 -15.76
CA LEU A 224 10.22 18.57 -16.68
C LEU A 224 10.49 19.88 -15.92
N SER A 225 11.48 20.63 -16.39
CA SER A 225 11.69 22.00 -15.94
C SER A 225 10.70 22.96 -16.62
N GLU A 226 10.37 24.06 -15.95
CA GLU A 226 9.50 25.09 -16.54
C GLU A 226 10.06 25.65 -17.86
N SER A 227 11.38 25.82 -17.96
CA SER A 227 12.05 26.27 -19.19
C SER A 227 11.90 25.26 -20.33
N PHE A 228 11.89 23.96 -20.01
CA PHE A 228 11.65 22.93 -21.02
C PHE A 228 10.17 22.90 -21.46
N ILE A 229 9.23 22.99 -20.51
CA ILE A 229 7.80 23.08 -20.80
C ILE A 229 7.50 24.31 -21.66
N GLU A 230 8.12 25.46 -21.33
CA GLU A 230 8.00 26.69 -22.12
C GLU A 230 8.49 26.51 -23.54
N LYS A 231 9.66 25.90 -23.72
CA LYS A 231 10.24 25.64 -25.05
C LYS A 231 9.32 24.78 -25.94
N TYR A 232 8.59 23.86 -25.32
CA TYR A 232 7.72 22.91 -26.01
C TYR A 232 6.23 23.12 -25.69
N ALA A 233 5.83 24.36 -25.39
CA ALA A 233 4.49 24.74 -24.94
C ALA A 233 3.34 24.38 -25.92
N ASP A 234 3.68 24.15 -27.18
CA ASP A 234 2.73 23.73 -28.22
C ASP A 234 2.66 22.20 -28.40
N LYS A 235 3.59 21.45 -27.81
CA LYS A 235 3.67 19.99 -27.90
C LYS A 235 3.23 19.28 -26.62
N VAL A 236 3.49 19.88 -25.45
CA VAL A 236 3.13 19.29 -24.15
C VAL A 236 1.61 19.22 -23.99
N ASN A 237 1.16 18.21 -23.26
CA ASN A 237 -0.24 18.10 -22.85
C ASN A 237 -0.45 18.89 -21.54
N TRP A 238 -1.12 20.03 -21.61
CA TRP A 238 -1.33 20.94 -20.48
C TRP A 238 -2.19 20.36 -19.37
N TYR A 239 -3.03 19.37 -19.66
CA TYR A 239 -3.75 18.59 -18.66
C TYR A 239 -2.76 17.90 -17.71
N TYR A 240 -1.84 17.08 -18.25
CA TYR A 240 -0.83 16.39 -17.46
C TYR A 240 0.24 17.32 -16.88
N ILE A 241 0.60 18.40 -17.57
CA ILE A 241 1.48 19.44 -17.01
C ILE A 241 0.86 20.00 -15.73
N SER A 242 -0.43 20.33 -15.73
CA SER A 242 -1.14 20.88 -14.56
C SER A 242 -1.29 19.87 -13.43
N GLU A 243 -1.51 18.60 -13.78
CA GLU A 243 -1.69 17.50 -12.82
C GLU A 243 -0.37 17.01 -12.23
N CYS A 244 0.63 16.75 -13.07
CA CYS A 244 1.80 15.96 -12.71
C CYS A 244 3.05 16.81 -12.43
N GLN A 245 3.20 18.00 -13.01
CA GLN A 245 4.40 18.82 -12.84
C GLN A 245 4.27 19.75 -11.62
N ILE A 246 5.41 20.17 -11.08
CA ILE A 246 5.47 21.18 -10.02
C ILE A 246 5.75 22.52 -10.67
N LEU A 247 4.77 23.41 -10.60
CA LEU A 247 4.81 24.69 -11.28
C LEU A 247 4.92 25.86 -10.28
N SER A 248 5.70 26.87 -10.63
CA SER A 248 5.71 28.14 -9.90
C SER A 248 4.48 28.97 -10.23
N GLU A 249 4.07 29.83 -9.29
CA GLU A 249 2.94 30.75 -9.52
C GLU A 249 3.17 31.65 -10.73
N SER A 250 4.40 32.14 -10.94
CA SER A 250 4.77 32.94 -12.10
C SER A 250 4.63 32.19 -13.43
N PHE A 251 4.92 30.89 -13.41
CA PHE A 251 4.73 30.05 -14.59
C PHE A 251 3.24 29.80 -14.88
N ILE A 252 2.45 29.52 -13.83
CA ILE A 252 1.00 29.36 -13.94
C ILE A 252 0.35 30.66 -14.46
N GLU A 253 0.79 31.83 -13.97
CA GLU A 253 0.33 33.12 -14.47
C GLU A 253 0.62 33.31 -15.97
N LYS A 254 1.84 33.00 -16.39
CA LYS A 254 2.27 33.12 -17.78
C LYS A 254 1.42 32.28 -18.74
N TYR A 255 0.97 31.12 -18.28
CA TYR A 255 0.20 30.15 -19.06
C TYR A 255 -1.22 29.96 -18.53
N ALA A 256 -1.81 31.02 -17.96
CA ALA A 256 -3.13 30.99 -17.30
C ALA A 256 -4.31 30.66 -18.24
N ASP A 257 -4.09 30.69 -19.54
CA ASP A 257 -5.01 30.30 -20.60
C ASP A 257 -4.85 28.84 -21.04
N LYS A 258 -3.72 28.20 -20.73
CA LYS A 258 -3.39 26.81 -21.10
C LYS A 258 -3.51 25.81 -19.96
N VAL A 259 -3.23 26.23 -18.73
CA VAL A 259 -3.28 25.35 -17.54
C VAL A 259 -4.71 24.92 -17.24
N ASP A 260 -4.84 23.70 -16.73
CA ASP A 260 -6.11 23.21 -16.20
C ASP A 260 -6.27 23.63 -14.73
N TRP A 261 -7.18 24.56 -14.47
CA TRP A 261 -7.42 25.15 -13.15
C TRP A 261 -7.98 24.17 -12.12
N TYR A 262 -8.57 23.06 -12.56
CA TYR A 262 -8.98 21.98 -11.68
C TYR A 262 -7.75 21.36 -11.00
N TYR A 263 -6.76 20.92 -11.79
CA TYR A 263 -5.53 20.31 -11.29
C TYR A 263 -4.60 21.33 -10.60
N ILE A 264 -4.56 22.57 -11.09
CA ILE A 264 -3.85 23.65 -10.38
C ILE A 264 -4.39 23.79 -8.96
N SER A 265 -5.72 23.81 -8.78
CA SER A 265 -6.37 23.94 -7.47
C SER A 265 -6.07 22.74 -6.55
N GLU A 266 -6.02 21.53 -7.11
CA GLU A 266 -5.85 20.28 -6.38
C GLU A 266 -4.39 19.97 -6.06
N HIS A 267 -3.46 20.21 -6.99
CA HIS A 267 -2.11 19.66 -6.92
C HIS A 267 -1.00 20.69 -6.72
N GLN A 268 -1.19 21.95 -7.06
CA GLN A 268 -0.16 22.96 -6.88
C GLN A 268 -0.23 23.56 -5.46
N VAL A 269 0.90 24.07 -4.98
CA VAL A 269 0.98 24.79 -3.71
C VAL A 269 0.91 26.29 -4.01
N LEU A 270 -0.18 26.90 -3.59
CA LEU A 270 -0.51 28.28 -3.94
C LEU A 270 -0.45 29.18 -2.69
N SER A 271 0.04 30.40 -2.89
CA SER A 271 -0.03 31.45 -1.86
C SER A 271 -1.44 32.05 -1.79
N GLU A 272 -1.79 32.62 -0.64
CA GLU A 272 -3.09 33.31 -0.48
C GLU A 272 -3.24 34.47 -1.46
N SER A 273 -2.16 35.20 -1.78
CA SER A 273 -2.16 36.27 -2.78
C SER A 273 -2.44 35.75 -4.19
N PHE A 274 -1.93 34.59 -4.55
CA PHE A 274 -2.23 33.96 -5.82
C PHE A 274 -3.67 33.46 -5.88
N ILE A 275 -4.15 32.82 -4.81
CA ILE A 275 -5.54 32.35 -4.70
C ILE A 275 -6.51 33.53 -4.81
N GLU A 276 -6.19 34.67 -4.18
CA GLU A 276 -6.99 35.90 -4.29
C GLU A 276 -7.06 36.40 -5.72
N LYS A 277 -5.92 36.45 -6.40
CA LYS A 277 -5.82 36.94 -7.79
C LYS A 277 -6.65 36.11 -8.77
N TYR A 278 -6.72 34.79 -8.54
CA TYR A 278 -7.39 33.84 -9.44
C TYR A 278 -8.63 33.18 -8.81
N ALA A 279 -9.24 33.85 -7.83
CA ALA A 279 -10.35 33.35 -7.03
C ALA A 279 -11.57 32.83 -7.82
N ASP A 280 -11.76 33.30 -9.04
CA ASP A 280 -12.89 32.93 -9.91
C ASP A 280 -12.54 31.75 -10.85
N LYS A 281 -11.25 31.42 -11.00
CA LYS A 281 -10.79 30.26 -11.79
C LYS A 281 -10.54 29.03 -10.93
N LEU A 282 -10.25 29.21 -9.64
CA LEU A 282 -9.88 28.14 -8.72
C LEU A 282 -11.10 27.37 -8.20
N ILE A 283 -10.92 26.09 -7.93
CA ILE A 283 -11.94 25.22 -7.36
C ILE A 283 -11.84 25.26 -5.83
N TRP A 284 -12.72 26.00 -5.19
CA TRP A 284 -12.66 26.32 -3.76
C TRP A 284 -12.72 25.11 -2.84
N LYS A 285 -13.34 24.02 -3.29
CA LYS A 285 -13.31 22.73 -2.59
C LYS A 285 -11.88 22.23 -2.39
N PHE A 286 -11.06 22.24 -3.44
CA PHE A 286 -9.66 21.83 -3.37
C PHE A 286 -8.78 22.85 -2.63
N ILE A 287 -9.06 24.14 -2.81
CA ILE A 287 -8.38 25.21 -2.05
C ILE A 287 -8.61 24.99 -0.56
N SER A 288 -9.86 24.74 -0.13
CA SER A 288 -10.21 24.48 1.27
C SER A 288 -9.54 23.21 1.83
N ALA A 289 -9.38 22.17 1.00
CA ALA A 289 -8.79 20.89 1.38
C ALA A 289 -7.26 20.89 1.39
N HIS A 290 -6.63 21.48 0.36
CA HIS A 290 -5.22 21.22 0.07
C HIS A 290 -4.30 22.41 0.28
N GLN A 291 -4.81 23.64 0.27
CA GLN A 291 -3.99 24.82 0.51
C GLN A 291 -3.88 25.13 2.02
N LYS A 292 -2.81 25.79 2.41
CA LYS A 292 -2.64 26.27 3.77
C LYS A 292 -3.20 27.67 3.88
N LEU A 293 -4.36 27.79 4.52
CA LEU A 293 -5.08 29.06 4.65
C LEU A 293 -4.97 29.62 6.06
N SER A 294 -4.81 30.94 6.15
CA SER A 294 -4.94 31.65 7.42
C SER A 294 -6.42 31.84 7.77
N GLU A 295 -6.72 31.97 9.07
CA GLU A 295 -8.09 32.23 9.52
C GLU A 295 -8.64 33.55 8.95
N SER A 296 -7.81 34.58 8.81
CA SER A 296 -8.18 35.84 8.17
C SER A 296 -8.52 35.67 6.69
N PHE A 297 -7.83 34.78 5.99
CA PHE A 297 -8.14 34.49 4.58
C PHE A 297 -9.46 33.71 4.47
N ILE A 298 -9.69 32.72 5.35
CA ILE A 298 -10.95 31.96 5.39
C ILE A 298 -12.12 32.91 5.67
N GLU A 299 -11.97 33.88 6.58
CA GLU A 299 -13.00 34.91 6.85
C GLU A 299 -13.28 35.78 5.63
N LYS A 300 -12.23 36.20 4.92
CA LYS A 300 -12.39 37.02 3.70
C LYS A 300 -13.19 36.31 2.63
N TYR A 301 -13.08 34.99 2.53
CA TYR A 301 -13.74 34.17 1.52
C TYR A 301 -14.76 33.20 2.11
N ILE A 302 -15.44 33.64 3.17
CA ILE A 302 -16.36 32.86 4.00
C ILE A 302 -17.47 32.13 3.20
N ASP A 303 -17.92 32.74 2.09
CA ASP A 303 -18.99 32.22 1.23
C ASP A 303 -18.46 31.35 0.07
N LYS A 304 -17.13 31.33 -0.17
CA LYS A 304 -16.50 30.52 -1.22
C LYS A 304 -15.87 29.23 -0.67
N VAL A 305 -15.37 29.25 0.57
CA VAL A 305 -14.72 28.10 1.19
C VAL A 305 -15.72 26.98 1.47
N ASP A 306 -15.23 25.74 1.37
CA ASP A 306 -15.99 24.55 1.76
C ASP A 306 -15.72 24.25 3.24
N TRP A 307 -16.73 24.46 4.09
CA TRP A 307 -16.60 24.37 5.55
C TRP A 307 -16.37 22.94 6.04
N ASP A 308 -16.75 21.91 5.30
CA ASP A 308 -16.41 20.54 5.62
C ASP A 308 -14.90 20.33 5.52
N TYR A 309 -14.31 20.76 4.41
CA TYR A 309 -12.87 20.66 4.20
C TYR A 309 -12.07 21.63 5.10
N ILE A 310 -12.56 22.82 5.35
CA ILE A 310 -11.97 23.74 6.35
C ILE A 310 -11.93 23.05 7.71
N SER A 311 -13.04 22.49 8.18
CA SER A 311 -13.13 21.80 9.47
C SER A 311 -12.21 20.59 9.59
N ALA A 312 -12.03 19.85 8.47
CA ALA A 312 -11.21 18.65 8.42
C ALA A 312 -9.71 18.93 8.27
N TYR A 313 -9.33 19.86 7.41
CA TYR A 313 -7.94 19.95 6.93
C TYR A 313 -7.20 21.23 7.32
N GLN A 314 -7.90 22.32 7.65
CA GLN A 314 -7.25 23.54 8.13
C GLN A 314 -6.96 23.46 9.63
N LYS A 315 -5.93 24.13 10.07
CA LYS A 315 -5.62 24.23 11.50
C LYS A 315 -6.35 25.44 12.07
N LEU A 316 -7.41 25.18 12.82
CA LEU A 316 -8.28 26.21 13.37
C LEU A 316 -7.99 26.44 14.87
N SER A 317 -8.07 27.69 15.30
CA SER A 317 -8.07 28.05 16.72
C SER A 317 -9.47 27.88 17.34
N GLU A 318 -9.53 27.58 18.63
CA GLU A 318 -10.82 27.47 19.33
C GLU A 318 -11.66 28.73 19.22
N PRO A 319 -11.10 29.96 19.34
CA PRO A 319 -11.84 31.19 19.11
C PRO A 319 -12.43 31.31 17.70
N PHE A 320 -11.71 30.82 16.69
CA PHE A 320 -12.21 30.80 15.31
C PHE A 320 -13.37 29.81 15.13
N ILE A 321 -13.23 28.58 15.68
CA ILE A 321 -14.29 27.58 15.67
C ILE A 321 -15.53 28.12 16.40
N GLU A 322 -15.34 28.80 17.53
CA GLU A 322 -16.43 29.42 18.28
C GLU A 322 -17.15 30.53 17.49
N LYS A 323 -16.39 31.40 16.82
CA LYS A 323 -16.96 32.46 15.99
C LYS A 323 -17.81 31.94 14.84
N HIS A 324 -17.45 30.77 14.29
CA HIS A 324 -18.11 30.14 13.16
C HIS A 324 -18.80 28.80 13.51
N ALA A 325 -19.31 28.72 14.74
CA ALA A 325 -19.93 27.49 15.30
C ALA A 325 -21.20 27.00 14.57
N ASP A 326 -21.77 27.85 13.72
CA ASP A 326 -22.89 27.56 12.83
C ASP A 326 -22.48 27.04 11.46
N LYS A 327 -21.22 27.28 11.05
CA LYS A 327 -20.68 26.89 9.72
C LYS A 327 -19.78 25.66 9.76
N VAL A 328 -19.02 25.49 10.85
CA VAL A 328 -18.11 24.36 10.99
C VAL A 328 -18.84 23.02 11.05
N ASN A 329 -18.23 21.98 10.47
CA ASN A 329 -18.69 20.61 10.62
C ASN A 329 -18.16 20.05 11.95
N TRP A 330 -19.05 19.90 12.94
CA TRP A 330 -18.69 19.47 14.30
C TRP A 330 -18.19 18.02 14.36
N GLU A 331 -18.58 17.18 13.42
CA GLU A 331 -18.03 15.84 13.27
C GLU A 331 -16.53 15.93 12.96
N TYR A 332 -16.16 16.68 11.92
CA TYR A 332 -14.77 16.86 11.52
C TYR A 332 -13.97 17.65 12.55
N ILE A 333 -14.56 18.66 13.20
CA ILE A 333 -13.95 19.34 14.34
C ILE A 333 -13.58 18.35 15.45
N SER A 334 -14.50 17.44 15.80
CA SER A 334 -14.27 16.42 16.86
C SER A 334 -13.18 15.43 16.50
N ILE A 335 -12.99 15.14 15.21
CA ILE A 335 -11.98 14.19 14.69
C ILE A 335 -10.62 14.87 14.53
N PHE A 336 -10.58 16.02 13.83
CA PHE A 336 -9.35 16.54 13.22
C PHE A 336 -8.75 17.74 13.97
N GLN A 337 -9.56 18.51 14.69
CA GLN A 337 -9.05 19.65 15.43
C GLN A 337 -8.58 19.22 16.83
N LYS A 338 -7.58 19.93 17.35
CA LYS A 338 -7.10 19.69 18.71
C LYS A 338 -7.88 20.59 19.67
N LEU A 339 -8.78 19.99 20.44
CA LEU A 339 -9.68 20.68 21.34
C LEU A 339 -9.20 20.61 22.79
N SER A 340 -9.35 21.69 23.53
CA SER A 340 -9.18 21.69 24.98
C SER A 340 -10.42 21.12 25.68
N GLU A 341 -10.23 20.57 26.88
CA GLU A 341 -11.36 20.05 27.69
C GLU A 341 -12.36 21.16 28.06
N SER A 342 -11.87 22.38 28.23
CA SER A 342 -12.73 23.56 28.45
C SER A 342 -13.61 23.86 27.25
N PHE A 343 -13.06 23.75 26.06
CA PHE A 343 -13.81 23.94 24.82
C PHE A 343 -14.84 22.81 24.59
N MET A 344 -14.43 21.55 24.75
CA MET A 344 -15.33 20.40 24.67
C MET A 344 -16.46 20.46 25.71
N LYS A 345 -16.17 20.97 26.92
CA LYS A 345 -17.18 21.24 27.95
C LYS A 345 -18.20 22.29 27.49
N LYS A 346 -17.71 23.39 26.90
CA LYS A 346 -18.56 24.51 26.43
C LYS A 346 -19.51 24.06 25.31
N TYR A 347 -19.04 23.17 24.43
CA TYR A 347 -19.76 22.67 23.26
C TYR A 347 -20.14 21.19 23.38
N ALA A 348 -20.45 20.72 24.60
CA ALA A 348 -20.73 19.33 24.91
C ALA A 348 -21.99 18.75 24.22
N ASP A 349 -22.83 19.62 23.67
CA ASP A 349 -24.03 19.30 22.87
C ASP A 349 -23.75 19.27 21.36
N LYS A 350 -22.62 19.84 20.90
CA LYS A 350 -22.26 19.91 19.48
C LYS A 350 -21.16 18.91 19.09
N VAL A 351 -20.23 18.61 20.01
CA VAL A 351 -19.16 17.65 19.73
C VAL A 351 -19.70 16.23 19.62
N TYR A 352 -19.09 15.45 18.75
CA TYR A 352 -19.41 14.04 18.57
C TYR A 352 -18.60 13.19 19.55
N TRP A 353 -19.24 12.68 20.59
CA TRP A 353 -18.58 12.01 21.71
C TRP A 353 -17.86 10.72 21.35
N ASP A 354 -18.30 9.99 20.33
CA ASP A 354 -17.58 8.83 19.81
C ASP A 354 -16.20 9.25 19.30
N PHE A 355 -16.15 10.32 18.52
CA PHE A 355 -14.90 10.85 17.96
C PHE A 355 -14.05 11.58 19.01
N VAL A 356 -14.66 12.30 19.93
CA VAL A 356 -13.96 12.87 21.08
C VAL A 356 -13.28 11.76 21.88
N SER A 357 -13.98 10.67 22.18
CA SER A 357 -13.44 9.53 22.91
C SER A 357 -12.29 8.83 22.19
N ALA A 358 -12.34 8.79 20.84
CA ALA A 358 -11.33 8.14 20.02
C ALA A 358 -10.13 9.03 19.72
N TYR A 359 -10.37 10.32 19.42
CA TYR A 359 -9.38 11.18 18.76
C TYR A 359 -8.86 12.36 19.60
N GLN A 360 -9.57 12.75 20.65
CA GLN A 360 -9.09 13.80 21.55
C GLN A 360 -8.27 13.19 22.71
N LYS A 361 -7.32 13.97 23.22
CA LYS A 361 -6.57 13.57 24.42
C LYS A 361 -7.37 13.99 25.65
N LEU A 362 -7.91 13.01 26.38
CA LEU A 362 -8.77 13.23 27.55
C LEU A 362 -8.03 12.92 28.86
N SER A 363 -8.25 13.73 29.89
CA SER A 363 -7.89 13.38 31.26
C SER A 363 -8.90 12.40 31.83
N GLU A 364 -8.46 11.57 32.78
CA GLU A 364 -9.34 10.62 33.48
C GLU A 364 -10.47 11.37 34.20
N SER A 365 -10.19 12.51 34.81
CA SER A 365 -11.21 13.35 35.44
C SER A 365 -12.26 13.89 34.45
N PHE A 366 -11.87 14.14 33.21
CA PHE A 366 -12.80 14.55 32.17
C PHE A 366 -13.67 13.35 31.71
N ILE A 367 -13.07 12.18 31.54
CA ILE A 367 -13.79 10.95 31.20
C ILE A 367 -14.81 10.63 32.31
N GLU A 368 -14.41 10.72 33.59
CA GLU A 368 -15.32 10.52 34.73
C GLU A 368 -16.51 11.48 34.71
N LYS A 369 -16.23 12.77 34.45
CA LYS A 369 -17.26 13.79 34.42
C LYS A 369 -18.30 13.57 33.33
N TYR A 370 -17.90 13.00 32.20
CA TYR A 370 -18.74 12.74 31.05
C TYR A 370 -18.93 11.25 30.78
N ALA A 371 -18.95 10.44 31.84
CA ALA A 371 -19.04 8.98 31.80
C ALA A 371 -20.33 8.44 31.14
N ASP A 372 -21.35 9.29 31.02
CA ASP A 372 -22.62 9.03 30.34
C ASP A 372 -22.60 9.36 28.83
N LYS A 373 -21.61 10.17 28.39
CA LYS A 373 -21.48 10.65 27.00
C LYS A 373 -20.34 9.99 26.24
N VAL A 374 -19.25 9.64 26.93
CA VAL A 374 -18.07 9.01 26.27
C VAL A 374 -18.40 7.62 25.77
N ASN A 375 -17.79 7.25 24.65
CA ASN A 375 -17.83 5.90 24.12
C ASN A 375 -16.73 5.07 24.80
N TRP A 376 -17.11 4.15 25.70
CA TRP A 376 -16.19 3.34 26.50
C TRP A 376 -15.37 2.36 25.69
N GLU A 377 -15.86 1.90 24.53
CA GLU A 377 -15.09 1.07 23.61
C GLU A 377 -13.96 1.88 22.98
N CYS A 378 -14.26 3.11 22.52
CA CYS A 378 -13.26 4.05 22.01
C CYS A 378 -12.24 4.45 23.09
N ILE A 379 -12.70 4.71 24.31
CA ILE A 379 -11.82 4.98 25.47
C ILE A 379 -10.85 3.82 25.70
N SER A 380 -11.37 2.58 25.75
CA SER A 380 -10.55 1.37 25.96
C SER A 380 -9.47 1.20 24.87
N LYS A 381 -9.79 1.53 23.65
CA LYS A 381 -8.93 1.32 22.48
C LYS A 381 -7.90 2.44 22.27
N HIS A 382 -8.28 3.68 22.55
CA HIS A 382 -7.53 4.86 22.09
C HIS A 382 -6.95 5.73 23.19
N GLN A 383 -7.47 5.69 24.43
CA GLN A 383 -6.95 6.48 25.54
C GLN A 383 -5.88 5.71 26.32
N LYS A 384 -4.93 6.46 26.90
CA LYS A 384 -3.95 5.90 27.84
C LYS A 384 -4.46 6.14 29.25
N LEU A 385 -4.86 5.07 29.94
CA LEU A 385 -5.47 5.09 31.26
C LEU A 385 -4.51 4.58 32.33
N SER A 386 -4.64 5.04 33.56
CA SER A 386 -3.91 4.51 34.71
C SER A 386 -4.52 3.17 35.17
N GLU A 387 -3.72 2.34 35.84
CA GLU A 387 -4.19 1.07 36.41
C GLU A 387 -5.35 1.27 37.38
N SER A 388 -5.29 2.33 38.21
CA SER A 388 -6.35 2.70 39.16
C SER A 388 -7.66 3.05 38.45
N PHE A 389 -7.58 3.74 37.32
CA PHE A 389 -8.75 4.06 36.51
C PHE A 389 -9.34 2.82 35.84
N ILE A 390 -8.49 1.95 35.30
CA ILE A 390 -8.90 0.68 34.68
C ILE A 390 -9.63 -0.19 35.71
N GLU A 391 -9.09 -0.34 36.92
CA GLU A 391 -9.75 -1.13 37.98
C GLU A 391 -11.08 -0.51 38.41
N LYS A 392 -11.15 0.83 38.52
CA LYS A 392 -12.38 1.54 38.91
C LYS A 392 -13.53 1.36 37.89
N TYR A 393 -13.20 1.31 36.60
CA TYR A 393 -14.17 1.28 35.50
C TYR A 393 -14.13 -0.03 34.69
N LYS A 394 -13.64 -1.13 35.27
CA LYS A 394 -13.51 -2.44 34.61
C LYS A 394 -14.81 -2.97 34.00
N ASP A 395 -15.95 -2.63 34.60
CA ASP A 395 -17.28 -3.05 34.12
C ASP A 395 -17.75 -2.28 32.86
N LYS A 396 -17.12 -1.13 32.55
CA LYS A 396 -17.41 -0.31 31.37
C LYS A 396 -16.33 -0.44 30.29
N LEU A 397 -15.11 -0.79 30.67
CA LEU A 397 -13.96 -0.88 29.78
C LEU A 397 -13.87 -2.28 29.14
N ASN A 398 -13.47 -2.30 27.88
CA ASN A 398 -13.12 -3.55 27.20
C ASN A 398 -11.64 -3.86 27.44
N LEU A 399 -11.35 -4.78 28.37
CA LEU A 399 -9.99 -5.13 28.79
C LEU A 399 -9.17 -5.79 27.69
N ASP A 400 -9.80 -6.50 26.75
CA ASP A 400 -9.10 -7.11 25.61
C ASP A 400 -8.60 -6.05 24.63
N LEU A 401 -9.39 -5.01 24.38
CA LEU A 401 -8.96 -3.86 23.56
C LEU A 401 -7.81 -3.09 24.23
N ILE A 402 -7.82 -2.98 25.56
CA ILE A 402 -6.72 -2.36 26.32
C ILE A 402 -5.43 -3.16 26.12
N LYS A 403 -5.46 -4.50 26.28
CA LYS A 403 -4.30 -5.39 26.12
C LYS A 403 -3.73 -5.32 24.68
N ASP A 404 -4.58 -5.22 23.68
CA ASP A 404 -4.17 -5.15 22.27
C ASP A 404 -3.71 -3.76 21.84
N SER A 405 -3.94 -2.73 22.65
CA SER A 405 -3.62 -1.35 22.29
C SER A 405 -2.11 -1.11 22.25
N TRP A 406 -1.64 -0.54 21.15
CA TRP A 406 -0.25 -0.15 20.98
C TRP A 406 0.20 1.01 21.89
N HIS A 407 -0.71 1.67 22.58
CA HIS A 407 -0.38 2.64 23.62
C HIS A 407 0.32 2.01 24.82
N TYR A 408 -0.01 0.76 25.15
CA TYR A 408 0.54 0.03 26.30
C TYR A 408 1.75 -0.83 25.96
N LYS A 409 2.03 -1.06 24.67
CA LYS A 409 3.23 -1.80 24.25
C LYS A 409 4.48 -1.02 24.59
N THR A 410 5.40 -1.68 25.28
CA THR A 410 6.72 -1.14 25.58
C THR A 410 7.54 -0.92 24.29
N PRO A 411 8.60 -0.10 24.33
CA PRO A 411 9.51 0.01 23.19
C PRO A 411 10.11 -1.33 22.77
N GLU A 412 10.34 -2.23 23.72
CA GLU A 412 10.90 -3.58 23.53
C GLU A 412 9.91 -4.47 22.77
N GLU A 413 8.64 -4.52 23.19
CA GLU A 413 7.57 -5.25 22.48
C GLU A 413 7.35 -4.71 21.06
N LYS A 414 7.42 -3.39 20.90
CA LYS A 414 7.34 -2.76 19.57
C LYS A 414 8.56 -3.10 18.72
N LYS A 415 9.76 -3.15 19.31
CA LYS A 415 10.99 -3.60 18.64
C LYS A 415 10.86 -5.03 18.17
N GLU A 416 10.44 -5.93 19.03
CA GLU A 416 10.23 -7.34 18.71
C GLU A 416 9.25 -7.51 17.55
N ALA A 417 8.12 -6.81 17.59
CA ALA A 417 7.12 -6.83 16.52
C ALA A 417 7.67 -6.33 15.17
N ILE A 418 8.53 -5.30 15.16
CA ILE A 418 9.17 -4.79 13.92
C ILE A 418 10.24 -5.77 13.42
N VAL A 419 11.10 -6.27 14.31
CA VAL A 419 12.18 -7.22 13.97
C VAL A 419 11.61 -8.51 13.39
N THR A 420 10.53 -9.03 13.98
CA THR A 420 9.84 -10.26 13.53
C THR A 420 9.31 -10.14 12.09
N THR A 421 9.05 -8.92 11.60
CA THR A 421 8.67 -8.76 10.18
C THR A 421 9.81 -9.12 9.22
N GLY A 422 11.07 -9.00 9.63
CA GLY A 422 12.25 -9.19 8.77
C GLY A 422 12.40 -8.17 7.64
N LEU A 423 11.61 -7.08 7.66
CA LEU A 423 11.46 -6.15 6.52
C LEU A 423 12.25 -4.85 6.67
N TYR A 424 12.80 -4.56 7.86
CA TYR A 424 13.41 -3.28 8.18
C TYR A 424 14.85 -3.42 8.67
N GLU A 425 15.68 -2.43 8.39
CA GLU A 425 17.01 -2.28 8.97
C GLU A 425 16.86 -1.77 10.40
N CYS A 426 17.05 -2.67 11.38
CA CYS A 426 16.77 -2.45 12.79
C CYS A 426 18.05 -2.18 13.59
N TYR A 427 18.00 -1.20 14.49
CA TYR A 427 19.03 -0.78 15.44
C TYR A 427 18.50 -0.86 16.87
N ASP A 428 19.32 -0.54 17.86
CA ASP A 428 18.95 -0.70 19.29
C ASP A 428 17.64 0.01 19.66
N ASN A 429 17.48 1.30 19.26
CA ASN A 429 16.35 2.11 19.69
C ASN A 429 15.45 2.57 18.55
N TYR A 430 15.82 2.27 17.29
CA TYR A 430 15.13 2.73 16.10
C TYR A 430 15.31 1.78 14.92
N PHE A 431 14.56 1.99 13.89
CA PHE A 431 14.73 1.33 12.59
C PHE A 431 14.65 2.35 11.45
N ILE A 432 15.10 1.93 10.27
CA ILE A 432 15.01 2.71 9.04
C ILE A 432 13.77 2.29 8.27
N ALA A 433 13.00 3.28 7.84
CA ALA A 433 11.88 3.11 6.92
C ALA A 433 11.97 4.13 5.78
N TYR A 434 11.11 4.00 4.79
CA TYR A 434 11.09 4.84 3.60
C TYR A 434 9.75 5.54 3.45
N LYS A 435 9.77 6.72 2.85
CA LYS A 435 8.57 7.52 2.61
C LYS A 435 8.65 8.19 1.25
N ALA A 436 7.60 8.03 0.45
CA ALA A 436 7.44 8.79 -0.79
C ALA A 436 6.97 10.21 -0.47
N ILE A 437 7.61 11.20 -1.08
CA ILE A 437 7.27 12.62 -0.98
C ILE A 437 7.39 13.25 -2.36
N ARG A 438 6.80 14.42 -2.57
CA ARG A 438 6.98 15.21 -3.80
C ARG A 438 8.45 15.60 -3.99
N THR A 439 8.85 15.87 -5.21
CA THR A 439 10.24 16.28 -5.54
C THR A 439 10.66 17.57 -4.83
N ASP A 440 9.71 18.50 -4.57
CA ASP A 440 9.90 19.72 -3.79
C ASP A 440 9.94 19.50 -2.27
N ARG A 441 9.93 18.25 -1.83
CA ARG A 441 9.99 17.78 -0.43
C ARG A 441 8.69 17.98 0.36
N ILE A 442 7.57 18.28 -0.28
CA ILE A 442 6.25 18.32 0.35
C ILE A 442 5.66 16.91 0.44
N SER A 443 4.81 16.65 1.44
CA SER A 443 4.08 15.38 1.56
C SER A 443 3.16 15.18 0.36
N LEU A 444 3.06 13.94 -0.14
CA LEU A 444 2.15 13.59 -1.26
C LEU A 444 0.67 13.85 -0.95
N PHE A 445 0.29 13.78 0.34
CA PHE A 445 -1.12 13.81 0.78
C PHE A 445 -1.46 14.94 1.75
N ASN A 446 -0.46 15.70 2.21
CA ASN A 446 -0.68 16.81 3.13
C ASN A 446 0.37 17.88 2.87
N SER A 447 -0.01 18.91 2.14
CA SER A 447 0.85 20.03 1.74
C SER A 447 1.42 20.83 2.93
N GLN A 448 0.85 20.71 4.12
CA GLN A 448 1.35 21.35 5.33
C GLN A 448 2.72 20.83 5.78
N TYR A 449 3.13 19.61 5.33
CA TYR A 449 4.40 19.01 5.69
C TYR A 449 5.43 19.15 4.58
N LYS A 450 6.36 20.09 4.74
CA LYS A 450 7.59 20.18 3.93
C LYS A 450 8.75 19.55 4.70
N TYR A 451 9.26 18.44 4.19
CA TYR A 451 10.29 17.66 4.88
C TYR A 451 11.69 18.19 4.63
N LYS A 452 12.44 18.45 5.72
CA LYS A 452 13.85 18.91 5.66
C LYS A 452 14.76 17.84 6.28
N LYS A 453 15.91 17.61 5.66
CA LYS A 453 16.95 16.70 6.18
C LYS A 453 17.32 17.05 7.63
N GLY A 454 17.50 16.06 8.47
CA GLY A 454 17.85 16.19 9.90
C GLY A 454 16.68 16.64 10.80
N LYS A 455 15.54 17.07 10.23
CA LYS A 455 14.40 17.55 11.02
C LYS A 455 13.50 16.41 11.47
N THR A 456 13.01 16.53 12.71
CA THR A 456 12.01 15.63 13.29
C THR A 456 10.62 16.24 13.20
N TYR A 457 9.65 15.45 12.74
CA TYR A 457 8.24 15.81 12.62
C TYR A 457 7.41 14.99 13.59
N LYS A 458 6.38 15.61 14.18
CA LYS A 458 5.46 14.99 15.12
C LYS A 458 4.03 15.16 14.63
N THR A 459 3.20 14.15 14.86
CA THR A 459 1.76 14.19 14.57
C THR A 459 1.03 13.33 15.58
N TRP A 460 -0.29 13.44 15.62
CA TRP A 460 -1.12 12.39 16.20
C TRP A 460 -1.17 11.18 15.25
N ALA A 461 -1.29 9.99 15.80
CA ALA A 461 -1.35 8.77 14.99
C ALA A 461 -2.32 7.76 15.60
N ASP A 462 -3.17 7.19 14.76
CA ASP A 462 -4.09 6.14 15.13
C ASP A 462 -3.36 4.82 15.39
N THR A 463 -3.64 4.19 16.52
CA THR A 463 -3.06 2.92 16.95
C THR A 463 -3.87 1.69 16.55
N SER A 464 -5.01 1.89 15.88
CA SER A 464 -5.85 0.80 15.39
C SER A 464 -5.24 0.05 14.21
N SER A 465 -5.83 -1.10 13.86
CA SER A 465 -5.43 -1.90 12.71
C SER A 465 -5.95 -1.39 11.36
N ILE A 466 -6.70 -0.29 11.33
CA ILE A 466 -7.20 0.32 10.09
C ILE A 466 -6.01 0.69 9.19
N GLU A 467 -5.96 0.19 7.98
CA GLU A 467 -4.80 0.31 7.11
C GLU A 467 -4.53 1.76 6.65
N ASN A 468 -5.57 2.52 6.33
CA ASN A 468 -5.47 3.91 5.90
C ASN A 468 -6.09 4.84 6.95
N SER A 469 -5.30 5.22 7.95
CA SER A 469 -5.68 6.11 9.02
C SER A 469 -4.55 7.09 9.34
N PHE A 470 -4.77 7.96 10.33
CA PHE A 470 -3.91 9.09 10.67
C PHE A 470 -2.53 8.69 11.20
N GLY A 471 -1.54 9.55 10.95
CA GLY A 471 -0.17 9.39 11.40
C GLY A 471 0.83 9.50 10.25
N PHE A 472 2.12 9.53 10.57
CA PHE A 472 3.14 9.45 9.52
C PHE A 472 3.20 8.01 8.97
N GLY A 473 2.68 7.82 7.75
CA GLY A 473 2.88 6.59 7.00
C GLY A 473 4.31 6.54 6.43
N CYS A 474 5.04 5.48 6.75
CA CYS A 474 6.31 5.10 6.14
C CYS A 474 6.35 3.57 6.03
N GLY A 475 7.30 3.00 5.29
CA GLY A 475 7.29 1.56 5.09
C GLY A 475 8.57 1.02 4.51
N THR A 476 8.50 -0.16 3.92
CA THR A 476 9.60 -0.74 3.14
C THR A 476 9.90 0.12 1.91
N LEU A 477 11.09 -0.04 1.31
CA LEU A 477 11.44 0.67 0.09
C LEU A 477 10.43 0.39 -1.04
N ASN A 478 10.12 -0.86 -1.29
CA ASN A 478 9.15 -1.26 -2.32
C ASN A 478 7.75 -0.67 -2.07
N TYR A 479 7.30 -0.62 -0.80
CA TYR A 479 6.03 0.00 -0.45
C TYR A 479 6.03 1.51 -0.76
N ALA A 480 7.14 2.21 -0.42
CA ALA A 480 7.26 3.63 -0.69
C ALA A 480 7.33 3.93 -2.20
N GLU A 481 8.02 3.09 -2.98
CA GLU A 481 8.09 3.19 -4.44
C GLU A 481 6.73 2.98 -5.10
N GLU A 482 5.98 1.94 -4.68
CA GLU A 482 4.60 1.70 -5.16
C GLU A 482 3.69 2.90 -4.90
N TYR A 483 3.82 3.48 -3.71
CA TYR A 483 2.98 4.60 -3.29
C TYR A 483 3.31 5.92 -4.01
N GLY A 484 4.55 6.06 -4.50
CA GLY A 484 5.04 7.22 -5.25
C GLY A 484 4.80 7.16 -6.75
N ARG A 485 4.33 6.04 -7.31
CA ARG A 485 4.25 5.83 -8.78
C ARG A 485 3.28 6.75 -9.50
N SER A 486 2.24 7.23 -8.84
CA SER A 486 1.17 8.02 -9.46
C SER A 486 1.47 9.52 -9.58
N LYS A 487 2.60 10.00 -9.03
CA LYS A 487 2.95 11.44 -9.02
C LYS A 487 4.47 11.61 -9.07
N PRO A 488 5.00 12.71 -9.61
CA PRO A 488 6.42 13.05 -9.51
C PRO A 488 6.86 13.03 -8.05
N SER A 489 7.60 12.00 -7.67
CA SER A 489 7.95 11.75 -6.28
C SER A 489 9.40 11.34 -6.14
N LYS A 490 9.93 11.51 -4.93
CA LYS A 490 11.20 10.93 -4.50
C LYS A 490 11.01 10.17 -3.20
N ILE A 491 11.82 9.16 -3.02
CA ILE A 491 11.84 8.37 -1.79
C ILE A 491 12.87 8.97 -0.84
N ILE A 492 12.49 9.16 0.40
CA ILE A 492 13.39 9.59 1.48
C ILE A 492 13.51 8.53 2.56
N LYS A 493 14.69 8.44 3.17
CA LYS A 493 14.92 7.61 4.36
C LYS A 493 14.45 8.34 5.60
N VAL A 494 13.73 7.64 6.46
CA VAL A 494 13.26 8.14 7.75
C VAL A 494 13.70 7.22 8.88
N LYS A 495 14.11 7.82 10.00
CA LYS A 495 14.35 7.14 11.25
C LYS A 495 13.08 7.16 12.08
N VAL A 496 12.68 5.99 12.56
CA VAL A 496 11.53 5.81 13.46
C VAL A 496 12.00 5.13 14.74
N TYR A 497 11.84 5.79 15.89
CA TYR A 497 12.11 5.16 17.18
C TYR A 497 10.98 4.20 17.55
N TYR A 498 11.28 3.05 18.16
CA TYR A 498 10.25 2.06 18.51
C TYR A 498 9.16 2.64 19.39
N LYS A 499 9.51 3.50 20.36
CA LYS A 499 8.54 4.22 21.21
C LYS A 499 7.57 5.10 20.44
N ASP A 500 7.94 5.56 19.25
CA ASP A 500 7.14 6.44 18.39
C ASP A 500 6.32 5.66 17.34
N VAL A 501 6.36 4.32 17.35
CA VAL A 501 5.51 3.48 16.50
C VAL A 501 4.09 3.48 17.05
N ALA A 502 3.12 3.83 16.20
CA ALA A 502 1.70 3.79 16.52
C ALA A 502 1.06 2.45 16.14
N ARG A 503 1.38 1.92 14.97
CA ARG A 503 0.89 0.62 14.48
C ARG A 503 1.72 0.07 13.32
N ILE A 504 1.74 -1.24 13.19
CA ILE A 504 2.19 -1.97 12.00
C ILE A 504 0.96 -2.39 11.20
N VAL A 505 0.94 -2.09 9.90
CA VAL A 505 -0.19 -2.42 9.01
C VAL A 505 0.32 -3.01 7.69
N TYR A 506 -0.57 -3.47 6.80
CA TYR A 506 -0.21 -4.11 5.53
C TYR A 506 0.79 -5.26 5.68
N LYS A 507 0.54 -6.17 6.63
CA LYS A 507 1.41 -7.33 6.92
C LYS A 507 2.88 -6.95 7.14
N GLY A 508 3.12 -5.82 7.81
CA GLY A 508 4.46 -5.33 8.11
C GLY A 508 5.06 -4.35 7.10
N LYS A 509 4.49 -4.21 5.91
CA LYS A 509 5.05 -3.35 4.85
C LYS A 509 4.91 -1.86 5.13
N LYS A 510 3.91 -1.46 5.94
CA LYS A 510 3.65 -0.05 6.33
C LYS A 510 3.68 0.10 7.84
N ILE A 511 4.34 1.14 8.29
CA ILE A 511 4.39 1.59 9.68
C ILE A 511 3.65 2.92 9.79
N ARG A 512 2.83 3.04 10.82
CA ARG A 512 2.25 4.30 11.24
C ARG A 512 2.99 4.79 12.48
N ALA A 513 3.45 6.03 12.46
CA ALA A 513 4.28 6.60 13.52
C ALA A 513 3.77 7.95 14.02
N PHE A 514 3.94 8.21 15.32
CA PHE A 514 3.72 9.50 15.95
C PHE A 514 4.82 10.50 15.58
N LYS A 515 6.02 10.00 15.30
CA LYS A 515 7.19 10.83 15.05
C LYS A 515 8.14 10.16 14.07
N ILE A 516 8.66 10.95 13.14
CA ILE A 516 9.70 10.52 12.19
C ILE A 516 10.81 11.58 12.11
N THR A 517 12.05 11.14 11.90
CA THR A 517 13.19 12.02 11.63
C THR A 517 13.70 11.76 10.21
N ILE A 518 13.87 12.81 9.43
CA ILE A 518 14.32 12.72 8.03
C ILE A 518 15.85 12.56 7.99
N LEU A 519 16.34 11.57 7.26
CA LEU A 519 17.78 11.28 7.17
C LEU A 519 18.45 11.88 5.93
N ASP A 520 17.72 12.04 4.83
CA ASP A 520 18.22 12.52 3.54
C ASP A 520 17.36 13.62 2.88
#